data_b64343678d880fff2d0c451110f03431
#
_entry.id   b64343678d880fff2d0c451110f03431
#
_cell.length_a   1.000
_cell.length_b   1.000
_cell.length_c   1.000
_cell.angle_alpha   90.00
_cell.angle_beta   90.00
_cell.angle_gamma   90.00
#
_symmetry.space_group_name_H-M   'P 1'
#
loop_
_entity.id
_entity.type
_entity.pdbx_description
1 polymer ?
#
loop_
_entity_poly.entity_id
_entity_poly.type
_entity_poly.pdbx_seq_one_letter_code
_entity_poly.pdbx_strand_id
1 'polypeptide(L)'
;EITEFANAGIMVGMASVNFSADPEHSFDGFYGVASTYGSFSYLKYGLMRLYSQLAQDCQWRVGKFLWIAGHSGPETADDSRTHFGIFAPGVTQLFPAGSVINLHPWEHNEVPVLLGAALATPAPIIALHLTRPPITIPDREALGMPSHWEAARGAYIARDYRPGVPRSGTVIVQGTSAMVSITQAMPDLERAGLNFKVVYAASPQLFALQPAEYRERVLSPGDRADSTVITTQARALMGDWLFNKIAEEYALSADWDNRWRKGGRLDELVDEAHLSPRWVRQGLETFARERPERLARLQKELDDARG
;
A
#
# COMPACT_ATOMS: atom_id res chain seq x y z
N GLU A 1 2.23 22.11 18.67
CA GLU A 1 2.07 22.95 17.46
C GLU A 1 2.19 22.12 16.20
N ILE A 2 1.43 22.47 15.17
CA ILE A 2 1.53 21.85 13.85
C ILE A 2 2.66 22.55 13.11
N THR A 3 3.82 21.90 13.00
CA THR A 3 5.05 22.47 12.44
C THR A 3 5.66 21.60 11.33
N GLU A 4 4.85 20.76 10.68
CA GLU A 4 5.27 19.78 9.67
C GLU A 4 6.04 20.43 8.52
N PHE A 5 5.62 21.61 8.08
CA PHE A 5 6.31 22.36 7.04
C PHE A 5 7.72 22.76 7.47
N ALA A 6 7.85 23.36 8.66
CA ALA A 6 9.15 23.80 9.18
C ALA A 6 10.08 22.60 9.43
N ASN A 7 9.58 21.55 10.06
CA ASN A 7 10.36 20.34 10.31
C ASN A 7 10.85 19.70 9.00
N ALA A 8 9.98 19.58 8.02
CA ALA A 8 10.36 19.06 6.72
C ALA A 8 11.39 19.95 6.04
N GLY A 9 11.27 21.28 6.15
CA GLY A 9 12.23 22.24 5.59
C GLY A 9 13.63 22.09 6.16
N ILE A 10 13.74 21.96 7.49
CA ILE A 10 15.02 21.75 8.17
C ILE A 10 15.64 20.42 7.70
N MET A 11 14.88 19.34 7.70
CA MET A 11 15.38 18.01 7.34
C MET A 11 15.75 17.90 5.85
N VAL A 12 15.01 18.55 4.97
CA VAL A 12 15.34 18.66 3.54
C VAL A 12 16.61 19.48 3.34
N GLY A 13 16.76 20.61 4.06
CA GLY A 13 17.97 21.41 4.02
C GLY A 13 19.21 20.59 4.42
N MET A 14 19.11 19.80 5.49
CA MET A 14 20.19 18.90 5.90
C MET A 14 20.50 17.83 4.84
N ALA A 15 19.47 17.20 4.27
CA ALA A 15 19.63 16.17 3.25
C ALA A 15 20.17 16.72 1.91
N SER A 16 20.11 18.03 1.70
CA SER A 16 20.63 18.69 0.49
C SER A 16 22.13 18.94 0.54
N VAL A 17 22.76 18.79 1.71
CA VAL A 17 24.19 19.08 1.86
C VAL A 17 25.01 17.82 1.57
N ASN A 18 26.04 17.98 0.76
CA ASN A 18 27.02 16.93 0.45
C ASN A 18 28.43 17.43 0.74
N PHE A 19 29.13 16.79 1.67
CA PHE A 19 30.49 17.12 2.08
C PHE A 19 31.58 16.32 1.34
N SER A 20 31.16 15.46 0.41
CA SER A 20 32.10 14.65 -0.36
C SER A 20 33.07 15.51 -1.14
N ALA A 21 34.32 15.08 -1.23
CA ALA A 21 35.32 15.66 -2.13
C ALA A 21 34.98 15.46 -3.62
N ASP A 22 34.13 14.46 -3.92
CA ASP A 22 33.58 14.15 -5.27
C ASP A 22 32.05 14.08 -5.19
N PRO A 23 31.36 15.25 -5.10
CA PRO A 23 29.94 15.29 -4.81
C PRO A 23 29.06 14.81 -5.98
N GLU A 24 29.57 14.72 -7.19
CA GLU A 24 28.86 14.22 -8.35
C GLU A 24 28.72 12.68 -8.30
N HIS A 25 29.72 11.98 -7.76
CA HIS A 25 29.78 10.52 -7.78
C HIS A 25 29.58 9.89 -6.41
N SER A 26 29.81 10.63 -5.33
CA SER A 26 29.67 10.13 -3.98
C SER A 26 28.85 11.07 -3.09
N PHE A 27 28.33 10.51 -2.00
CA PHE A 27 27.57 11.25 -1.01
C PHE A 27 28.17 11.07 0.39
N ASP A 28 28.50 12.19 1.00
CA ASP A 28 28.87 12.28 2.42
C ASP A 28 28.03 13.41 3.05
N GLY A 29 27.03 13.04 3.84
CA GLY A 29 26.09 14.01 4.38
C GLY A 29 25.03 13.34 5.25
N PHE A 30 23.87 14.00 5.34
CA PHE A 30 22.79 13.58 6.21
C PHE A 30 21.58 13.08 5.43
N TYR A 31 20.84 12.16 6.03
CA TYR A 31 19.46 11.85 5.65
C TYR A 31 18.51 12.65 6.53
N GLY A 32 17.46 13.19 5.92
CA GLY A 32 16.41 13.87 6.65
C GLY A 32 15.30 12.90 7.04
N VAL A 33 14.77 13.03 8.25
CA VAL A 33 13.61 12.23 8.70
C VAL A 33 12.58 13.15 9.32
N ALA A 34 11.35 13.11 8.86
CA ALA A 34 10.25 13.81 9.51
C ALA A 34 9.01 12.93 9.59
N SER A 35 8.47 12.80 10.80
CA SER A 35 7.26 12.03 11.11
C SER A 35 6.10 12.96 11.43
N THR A 36 4.89 12.55 11.04
CA THR A 36 3.63 13.19 11.43
C THR A 36 2.48 12.20 11.31
N TYR A 37 1.29 12.59 11.78
CA TYR A 37 0.04 11.91 11.43
C TYR A 37 -0.16 11.88 9.91
N GLY A 38 -0.65 10.77 9.39
CA GLY A 38 -0.91 10.61 7.96
C GLY A 38 -1.72 11.76 7.38
N SER A 39 -2.80 12.16 8.06
CA SER A 39 -3.66 13.28 7.65
C SER A 39 -2.98 14.64 7.56
N PHE A 40 -1.84 14.85 8.22
CA PHE A 40 -1.07 16.10 8.14
C PHE A 40 0.12 15.99 7.17
N SER A 41 0.31 14.86 6.54
CA SER A 41 1.40 14.65 5.57
C SER A 41 1.37 15.64 4.41
N TYR A 42 0.17 16.10 4.00
CA TYR A 42 0.02 17.09 2.92
C TYR A 42 0.72 18.43 3.23
N LEU A 43 0.90 18.77 4.50
CA LEU A 43 1.63 20.00 4.91
C LEU A 43 3.11 19.97 4.54
N LYS A 44 3.68 18.79 4.27
CA LYS A 44 5.07 18.62 3.82
C LYS A 44 5.21 18.66 2.30
N TYR A 45 4.12 18.54 1.54
CA TYR A 45 4.15 18.32 0.09
C TYR A 45 4.97 19.40 -0.66
N GLY A 46 4.79 20.67 -0.34
CA GLY A 46 5.50 21.76 -1.01
C GLY A 46 7.01 21.62 -0.94
N LEU A 47 7.54 21.28 0.24
CA LEU A 47 8.98 21.07 0.44
C LEU A 47 9.48 19.79 -0.21
N MET A 48 8.71 18.72 -0.14
CA MET A 48 9.07 17.47 -0.81
C MET A 48 9.11 17.63 -2.33
N ARG A 49 8.18 18.42 -2.88
CA ARG A 49 8.17 18.77 -4.29
C ARG A 49 9.47 19.52 -4.68
N LEU A 50 9.85 20.54 -3.93
CA LEU A 50 11.09 21.27 -4.17
C LEU A 50 12.33 20.37 -4.05
N TYR A 51 12.35 19.50 -3.05
CA TYR A 51 13.44 18.55 -2.87
C TYR A 51 13.55 17.54 -4.02
N SER A 52 12.42 17.04 -4.52
CA SER A 52 12.43 16.14 -5.68
C SER A 52 12.96 16.84 -6.95
N GLN A 53 12.63 18.12 -7.13
CA GLN A 53 13.19 18.93 -8.23
C GLN A 53 14.69 19.13 -8.05
N LEU A 54 15.13 19.51 -6.85
CA LEU A 54 16.55 19.65 -6.56
C LEU A 54 17.32 18.36 -6.86
N ALA A 55 16.79 17.22 -6.41
CA ALA A 55 17.43 15.91 -6.64
C ALA A 55 17.51 15.51 -8.12
N GLN A 56 16.60 16.01 -8.97
CA GLN A 56 16.63 15.78 -10.42
C GLN A 56 17.61 16.71 -11.15
N ASP A 57 17.68 17.97 -10.73
CA ASP A 57 18.39 19.03 -11.46
C ASP A 57 19.80 19.27 -10.91
N CYS A 58 20.08 18.87 -9.66
CA CYS A 58 21.38 19.05 -9.03
C CYS A 58 22.39 18.06 -9.62
N GLN A 59 23.56 18.54 -10.03
CA GLN A 59 24.66 17.72 -10.46
C GLN A 59 25.28 16.90 -9.32
N TRP A 60 25.13 17.37 -8.08
CA TRP A 60 25.64 16.71 -6.90
C TRP A 60 24.63 15.72 -6.34
N ARG A 61 25.12 14.60 -5.83
CA ARG A 61 24.29 13.68 -5.11
C ARG A 61 23.76 14.30 -3.84
N VAL A 62 22.47 14.13 -3.59
CA VAL A 62 21.79 14.55 -2.36
C VAL A 62 21.49 13.33 -1.49
N GLY A 63 21.23 13.55 -0.21
CA GLY A 63 20.81 12.52 0.73
C GLY A 63 19.41 11.99 0.43
N LYS A 64 18.85 11.27 1.38
CA LYS A 64 17.47 10.78 1.29
C LYS A 64 16.60 11.45 2.34
N PHE A 65 15.33 11.66 1.99
CA PHE A 65 14.32 12.11 2.93
C PHE A 65 13.35 10.98 3.24
N LEU A 66 13.26 10.60 4.51
CA LEU A 66 12.30 9.64 5.03
C LEU A 66 11.05 10.39 5.50
N TRP A 67 9.99 10.26 4.72
CA TRP A 67 8.67 10.81 5.02
C TRP A 67 7.85 9.78 5.77
N ILE A 68 7.84 9.86 7.08
CA ILE A 68 7.06 8.94 7.90
C ILE A 68 5.66 9.50 8.08
N ALA A 69 4.70 8.87 7.44
CA ALA A 69 3.27 9.12 7.62
C ALA A 69 2.73 8.07 8.60
N GLY A 70 2.80 8.37 9.87
CA GLY A 70 2.16 7.58 10.89
C GLY A 70 0.64 7.66 10.75
N HIS A 71 -0.07 6.60 11.13
CA HIS A 71 -1.53 6.63 11.13
C HIS A 71 -2.15 6.78 9.73
N SER A 72 -1.86 5.87 8.82
CA SER A 72 -2.53 5.75 7.53
C SER A 72 -3.64 4.71 7.62
N GLY A 73 -4.89 5.09 7.36
CA GLY A 73 -6.04 4.18 7.42
C GLY A 73 -7.17 4.71 8.31
N PRO A 74 -8.29 3.99 8.42
CA PRO A 74 -9.43 4.38 9.26
C PRO A 74 -9.08 4.37 10.74
N GLU A 75 -8.14 3.55 11.16
CA GLU A 75 -7.69 3.37 12.55
C GLU A 75 -7.20 4.67 13.17
N THR A 76 -6.77 5.61 12.37
CA THR A 76 -6.23 6.90 12.82
C THR A 76 -7.29 7.82 13.41
N ALA A 77 -8.56 7.55 13.15
CA ALA A 77 -9.66 8.33 13.71
C ALA A 77 -10.01 7.97 15.14
N ASP A 78 -9.33 7.00 15.76
CA ASP A 78 -9.53 6.65 17.18
C ASP A 78 -9.21 7.80 18.13
N ASP A 79 -8.27 8.66 17.78
CA ASP A 79 -7.95 9.90 18.51
C ASP A 79 -8.94 11.02 18.21
N SER A 80 -9.15 11.25 16.92
CA SER A 80 -9.84 12.44 16.43
C SER A 80 -10.24 12.27 14.96
N ARG A 81 -11.37 12.81 14.60
CA ARG A 81 -11.84 12.90 13.21
C ARG A 81 -10.81 13.57 12.28
N THR A 82 -10.04 14.52 12.79
CA THR A 82 -9.01 15.22 12.02
C THR A 82 -7.82 14.33 11.66
N HIS A 83 -7.66 13.19 12.33
CA HIS A 83 -6.60 12.22 12.06
C HIS A 83 -7.01 11.15 11.04
N PHE A 84 -8.24 11.17 10.55
CA PHE A 84 -8.71 10.23 9.53
C PHE A 84 -7.89 10.33 8.25
N GLY A 85 -6.99 9.38 8.04
CA GLY A 85 -5.87 9.48 7.11
C GLY A 85 -5.99 8.65 5.83
N ILE A 86 -7.18 8.16 5.45
CA ILE A 86 -7.35 7.26 4.30
C ILE A 86 -6.99 7.88 2.94
N PHE A 87 -7.02 9.21 2.82
CA PHE A 87 -6.62 9.94 1.62
C PHE A 87 -5.17 10.45 1.67
N ALA A 88 -4.55 10.41 2.84
CA ALA A 88 -3.23 10.99 3.06
C ALA A 88 -2.12 10.43 2.16
N PRO A 89 -2.08 9.12 1.85
CA PRO A 89 -1.07 8.58 0.96
C PRO A 89 -1.12 9.12 -0.47
N GLY A 90 -2.22 9.74 -0.88
CA GLY A 90 -2.35 10.37 -2.19
C GLY A 90 -1.31 11.45 -2.46
N VAL A 91 -0.91 12.22 -1.43
CA VAL A 91 0.09 13.29 -1.61
C VAL A 91 1.47 12.74 -1.99
N THR A 92 1.80 11.52 -1.58
CA THR A 92 3.08 10.88 -1.90
C THR A 92 3.08 10.18 -3.26
N GLN A 93 1.92 10.11 -3.91
CA GLN A 93 1.75 9.59 -5.28
C GLN A 93 1.83 10.70 -6.34
N LEU A 94 1.85 11.98 -5.95
CA LEU A 94 1.84 13.14 -6.84
C LEU A 94 3.26 13.61 -7.19
N PHE A 95 4.14 12.69 -7.56
CA PHE A 95 5.53 12.95 -7.92
C PHE A 95 5.91 12.26 -9.22
N PRO A 96 6.94 12.77 -9.93
CA PRO A 96 7.49 12.06 -11.08
C PRO A 96 7.97 10.65 -10.71
N ALA A 97 7.86 9.73 -11.66
CA ALA A 97 8.33 8.36 -11.47
C ALA A 97 9.82 8.35 -11.05
N GLY A 98 10.15 7.51 -10.06
CA GLY A 98 11.49 7.41 -9.51
C GLY A 98 11.82 8.42 -8.39
N SER A 99 10.98 9.44 -8.15
CA SER A 99 11.23 10.43 -7.08
C SER A 99 10.83 9.95 -5.69
N VAL A 100 9.81 9.10 -5.60
CA VAL A 100 9.28 8.61 -4.31
C VAL A 100 9.09 7.11 -4.34
N ILE A 101 9.49 6.44 -3.28
CA ILE A 101 9.12 5.04 -2.99
C ILE A 101 8.07 5.06 -1.87
N ASN A 102 6.87 4.58 -2.17
CA ASN A 102 5.81 4.43 -1.19
C ASN A 102 5.87 3.04 -0.56
N LEU A 103 5.88 2.97 0.77
CA LEU A 103 5.97 1.74 1.55
C LEU A 103 4.75 1.59 2.45
N HIS A 104 4.10 0.44 2.38
CA HIS A 104 2.90 0.09 3.14
C HIS A 104 3.10 -1.26 3.86
N PRO A 105 3.93 -1.34 4.93
CA PRO A 105 4.03 -2.56 5.72
C PRO A 105 2.70 -2.84 6.43
N TRP A 106 2.30 -4.11 6.54
CA TRP A 106 1.11 -4.45 7.31
C TRP A 106 1.42 -4.92 8.73
N GLU A 107 2.67 -5.33 8.98
CA GLU A 107 3.14 -5.73 10.30
C GLU A 107 4.59 -5.27 10.54
N HIS A 108 5.00 -5.27 11.80
CA HIS A 108 6.23 -4.59 12.24
C HIS A 108 7.51 -5.15 11.65
N ASN A 109 7.61 -6.47 11.40
CA ASN A 109 8.82 -7.07 10.84
C ASN A 109 9.05 -6.68 9.38
N GLU A 110 8.03 -6.24 8.66
CA GLU A 110 8.18 -5.73 7.29
C GLU A 110 8.81 -4.34 7.23
N VAL A 111 8.70 -3.54 8.30
CA VAL A 111 9.18 -2.15 8.31
C VAL A 111 10.66 -2.04 7.98
N PRO A 112 11.59 -2.72 8.70
CA PRO A 112 13.01 -2.63 8.39
C PRO A 112 13.37 -3.23 7.03
N VAL A 113 12.64 -4.26 6.61
CA VAL A 113 12.86 -4.94 5.32
C VAL A 113 12.52 -4.02 4.15
N LEU A 114 11.33 -3.41 4.18
CA LEU A 114 10.89 -2.46 3.17
C LEU A 114 11.77 -1.21 3.15
N LEU A 115 12.10 -0.68 4.32
CA LEU A 115 12.95 0.49 4.44
C LEU A 115 14.34 0.22 3.87
N GLY A 116 14.95 -0.93 4.20
CA GLY A 116 16.24 -1.33 3.64
C GLY A 116 16.20 -1.45 2.11
N ALA A 117 15.16 -2.08 1.56
CA ALA A 117 14.99 -2.19 0.12
C ALA A 117 14.83 -0.82 -0.56
N ALA A 118 14.05 0.10 0.04
CA ALA A 118 13.86 1.44 -0.50
C ALA A 118 15.13 2.29 -0.40
N LEU A 119 15.88 2.20 0.69
CA LEU A 119 17.16 2.90 0.86
C LEU A 119 18.19 2.49 -0.19
N ALA A 120 18.13 1.27 -0.69
CA ALA A 120 19.01 0.78 -1.75
C ALA A 120 18.64 1.33 -3.15
N THR A 121 17.48 1.97 -3.33
CA THR A 121 17.08 2.60 -4.61
C THR A 121 17.72 3.99 -4.77
N PRO A 122 17.77 4.55 -5.98
CA PRO A 122 18.23 5.92 -6.18
C PRO A 122 17.20 6.99 -5.75
N ALA A 123 15.95 6.63 -5.44
CA ALA A 123 14.90 7.59 -5.12
C ALA A 123 15.29 8.50 -3.92
N PRO A 124 15.13 9.81 -4.04
CA PRO A 124 15.49 10.76 -2.98
C PRO A 124 14.49 10.79 -1.83
N ILE A 125 13.25 10.34 -2.03
CA ILE A 125 12.19 10.38 -1.02
C ILE A 125 11.66 8.97 -0.79
N ILE A 126 11.57 8.59 0.49
CA ILE A 126 10.95 7.33 0.92
C ILE A 126 9.76 7.68 1.81
N ALA A 127 8.56 7.35 1.37
CA ALA A 127 7.33 7.57 2.11
C ALA A 127 6.90 6.27 2.81
N LEU A 128 6.98 6.25 4.13
CA LEU A 128 6.63 5.10 4.96
C LEU A 128 5.27 5.36 5.62
N HIS A 129 4.25 4.61 5.17
CA HIS A 129 2.89 4.67 5.67
C HIS A 129 2.68 3.61 6.75
N LEU A 130 2.58 4.05 8.00
CA LEU A 130 2.41 3.17 9.15
C LEU A 130 0.97 3.23 9.66
N THR A 131 0.56 2.18 10.36
CA THR A 131 -0.65 2.19 11.18
C THR A 131 -0.30 2.42 12.63
N ARG A 132 -1.22 3.01 13.38
CA ARG A 132 -1.02 3.34 14.80
C ARG A 132 -1.30 2.18 15.74
N PRO A 133 -2.42 1.43 15.57
CA PRO A 133 -2.80 0.42 16.55
C PRO A 133 -1.77 -0.69 16.63
N PRO A 134 -1.49 -1.19 17.83
CA PRO A 134 -0.68 -2.38 17.99
C PRO A 134 -1.43 -3.57 17.40
N ILE A 135 -0.71 -4.41 16.68
CA ILE A 135 -1.21 -5.70 16.21
C ILE A 135 -0.31 -6.81 16.76
N THR A 136 -0.88 -7.97 16.95
CA THR A 136 -0.08 -9.15 17.19
C THR A 136 0.73 -9.48 15.94
N ILE A 137 2.05 -9.64 16.08
CA ILE A 137 2.90 -10.09 14.98
C ILE A 137 2.44 -11.51 14.59
N PRO A 138 2.13 -11.75 13.33
CA PRO A 138 1.59 -13.03 12.90
C PRO A 138 2.65 -14.14 12.98
N ASP A 139 2.24 -15.31 13.40
CA ASP A 139 2.98 -16.53 13.15
C ASP A 139 2.78 -16.94 11.68
N ARG A 140 3.67 -16.47 10.81
CA ARG A 140 3.57 -16.66 9.37
C ARG A 140 3.68 -18.12 8.95
N GLU A 141 4.47 -18.90 9.69
CA GLU A 141 4.61 -20.34 9.43
C GLU A 141 3.30 -21.08 9.73
N ALA A 142 2.71 -20.83 10.89
CA ALA A 142 1.41 -21.41 11.24
C ALA A 142 0.28 -20.99 10.27
N LEU A 143 0.37 -19.81 9.68
CA LEU A 143 -0.58 -19.30 8.69
C LEU A 143 -0.28 -19.76 7.25
N GLY A 144 0.83 -20.46 7.04
CA GLY A 144 1.27 -20.85 5.69
C GLY A 144 1.66 -19.65 4.81
N MET A 145 2.06 -18.55 5.43
CA MET A 145 2.52 -17.35 4.73
C MET A 145 4.03 -17.38 4.47
N PRO A 146 4.52 -16.72 3.41
CA PRO A 146 5.94 -16.57 3.21
C PRO A 146 6.57 -15.67 4.30
N SER A 147 7.89 -15.74 4.42
CA SER A 147 8.65 -14.87 5.32
C SER A 147 8.39 -13.38 5.04
N HIS A 148 8.44 -12.56 6.08
CA HIS A 148 8.35 -11.08 5.98
C HIS A 148 9.43 -10.47 5.05
N TRP A 149 10.54 -11.18 4.79
CA TRP A 149 11.58 -10.75 3.84
C TRP A 149 11.05 -10.60 2.41
N GLU A 150 9.98 -11.30 2.03
CA GLU A 150 9.37 -11.14 0.70
C GLU A 150 8.80 -9.73 0.47
N ALA A 151 8.52 -8.99 1.54
CA ALA A 151 8.07 -7.59 1.44
C ALA A 151 9.09 -6.68 0.74
N ALA A 152 10.40 -6.99 0.81
CA ALA A 152 11.44 -6.24 0.07
C ALA A 152 11.19 -6.15 -1.44
N ARG A 153 10.41 -7.08 -1.99
CA ARG A 153 10.05 -7.13 -3.41
C ARG A 153 8.86 -6.25 -3.80
N GLY A 154 8.25 -5.56 -2.84
CA GLY A 154 7.14 -4.63 -3.04
C GLY A 154 5.76 -5.27 -3.15
N ALA A 155 5.65 -6.51 -3.61
CA ALA A 155 4.43 -7.33 -3.50
C ALA A 155 4.82 -8.80 -3.45
N TYR A 156 4.00 -9.59 -2.75
CA TYR A 156 4.25 -11.03 -2.61
C TYR A 156 2.94 -11.80 -2.45
N ILE A 157 2.97 -13.12 -2.79
CA ILE A 157 1.83 -14.01 -2.59
C ILE A 157 1.76 -14.38 -1.11
N ALA A 158 0.81 -13.79 -0.39
CA ALA A 158 0.56 -14.14 1.01
C ALA A 158 -0.14 -15.51 1.12
N ARG A 159 -0.95 -15.86 0.12
CA ARG A 159 -1.61 -17.16 -0.01
C ARG A 159 -1.85 -17.46 -1.48
N ASP A 160 -1.49 -18.64 -1.92
CA ASP A 160 -1.75 -19.08 -3.30
C ASP A 160 -3.02 -19.92 -3.38
N TYR A 161 -3.50 -20.13 -4.61
CA TYR A 161 -4.61 -21.03 -4.89
C TYR A 161 -4.31 -22.45 -4.43
N ARG A 162 -5.30 -23.11 -3.84
CA ARG A 162 -5.24 -24.53 -3.52
C ARG A 162 -5.35 -25.36 -4.81
N PRO A 163 -4.41 -26.28 -5.05
CA PRO A 163 -4.47 -27.15 -6.23
C PRO A 163 -5.76 -27.98 -6.28
N GLY A 164 -6.31 -28.14 -7.47
CA GLY A 164 -7.51 -28.95 -7.68
C GLY A 164 -8.84 -28.33 -7.23
N VAL A 165 -8.81 -27.15 -6.61
CA VAL A 165 -10.02 -26.41 -6.21
C VAL A 165 -10.28 -25.28 -7.20
N PRO A 166 -11.51 -25.10 -7.71
CA PRO A 166 -11.85 -23.99 -8.60
C PRO A 166 -11.44 -22.64 -8.01
N ARG A 167 -10.87 -21.79 -8.85
CA ARG A 167 -10.45 -20.44 -8.43
C ARG A 167 -11.66 -19.53 -8.19
N SER A 168 -11.60 -18.73 -7.13
CA SER A 168 -12.62 -17.72 -6.79
C SER A 168 -12.19 -16.29 -7.18
N GLY A 169 -10.94 -16.11 -7.58
CA GLY A 169 -10.34 -14.86 -8.00
C GLY A 169 -9.14 -14.46 -7.14
N THR A 170 -8.46 -13.39 -7.54
CA THR A 170 -7.30 -12.83 -6.86
C THR A 170 -7.72 -11.63 -6.01
N VAL A 171 -7.20 -11.55 -4.79
CA VAL A 171 -7.43 -10.44 -3.86
C VAL A 171 -6.11 -9.75 -3.58
N ILE A 172 -6.01 -8.47 -3.94
CA ILE A 172 -4.83 -7.64 -3.67
C ILE A 172 -5.11 -6.81 -2.43
N VAL A 173 -4.25 -6.93 -1.43
CA VAL A 173 -4.49 -6.36 -0.09
C VAL A 173 -3.42 -5.33 0.23
N GLN A 174 -3.84 -4.16 0.73
CA GLN A 174 -2.94 -3.15 1.24
C GLN A 174 -3.46 -2.55 2.56
N GLY A 175 -2.59 -2.49 3.56
CA GLY A 175 -2.88 -1.93 4.87
C GLY A 175 -3.13 -2.97 5.94
N THR A 176 -2.86 -2.58 7.19
CA THR A 176 -2.80 -3.49 8.35
C THR A 176 -4.14 -4.14 8.65
N SER A 177 -5.19 -3.35 8.91
CA SER A 177 -6.51 -3.92 9.25
C SER A 177 -7.10 -4.74 8.11
N ALA A 178 -6.84 -4.36 6.86
CA ALA A 178 -7.25 -5.13 5.69
C ALA A 178 -6.61 -6.53 5.69
N MET A 179 -5.29 -6.59 5.93
CA MET A 179 -4.57 -7.87 5.94
C MET A 179 -4.92 -8.73 7.16
N VAL A 180 -5.08 -8.13 8.33
CA VAL A 180 -5.54 -8.84 9.54
C VAL A 180 -6.94 -9.43 9.30
N SER A 181 -7.86 -8.63 8.75
CA SER A 181 -9.25 -9.05 8.54
C SER A 181 -9.40 -10.17 7.51
N ILE A 182 -8.67 -10.10 6.39
CA ILE A 182 -8.71 -11.20 5.41
C ILE A 182 -8.09 -12.48 6.00
N THR A 183 -7.00 -12.38 6.77
CA THR A 183 -6.40 -13.53 7.42
C THR A 183 -7.38 -14.21 8.38
N GLN A 184 -8.16 -13.43 9.12
CA GLN A 184 -9.20 -13.96 10.00
C GLN A 184 -10.41 -14.53 9.25
N ALA A 185 -10.76 -13.97 8.10
CA ALA A 185 -11.89 -14.45 7.29
C ALA A 185 -11.57 -15.71 6.46
N MET A 186 -10.29 -15.95 6.13
CA MET A 186 -9.87 -17.04 5.25
C MET A 186 -10.35 -18.43 5.67
N PRO A 187 -10.28 -18.85 6.96
CA PRO A 187 -10.75 -20.19 7.34
C PRO A 187 -12.25 -20.42 7.04
N ASP A 188 -13.06 -19.39 7.16
CA ASP A 188 -14.49 -19.45 6.85
C ASP A 188 -14.75 -19.54 5.36
N LEU A 189 -14.04 -18.73 4.57
CA LEU A 189 -14.11 -18.73 3.12
C LEU A 189 -13.70 -20.11 2.55
N GLU A 190 -12.65 -20.71 3.11
CA GLU A 190 -12.20 -22.04 2.68
C GLU A 190 -13.18 -23.16 3.05
N ARG A 191 -13.80 -23.07 4.23
CA ARG A 191 -14.88 -24.01 4.61
C ARG A 191 -16.10 -23.89 3.69
N ALA A 192 -16.33 -22.70 3.16
CA ALA A 192 -17.35 -22.48 2.12
C ALA A 192 -16.92 -22.95 0.72
N GLY A 193 -15.74 -23.58 0.57
CA GLY A 193 -15.21 -24.08 -0.70
C GLY A 193 -14.57 -23.00 -1.60
N LEU A 194 -14.43 -21.79 -1.12
CA LEU A 194 -13.83 -20.69 -1.89
C LEU A 194 -12.31 -20.79 -1.90
N ASN A 195 -11.68 -20.39 -3.01
CA ASN A 195 -10.26 -20.54 -3.28
C ASN A 195 -9.68 -19.26 -3.87
N PHE A 196 -9.20 -18.39 -3.00
CA PHE A 196 -8.61 -17.11 -3.37
C PHE A 196 -7.08 -17.19 -3.38
N LYS A 197 -6.48 -16.49 -4.34
CA LYS A 197 -5.10 -16.06 -4.24
C LYS A 197 -5.09 -14.69 -3.53
N VAL A 198 -4.25 -14.55 -2.52
CA VAL A 198 -4.08 -13.30 -1.78
C VAL A 198 -2.67 -12.76 -2.03
N VAL A 199 -2.59 -11.56 -2.57
CA VAL A 199 -1.34 -10.83 -2.82
C VAL A 199 -1.28 -9.62 -1.90
N TYR A 200 -0.22 -9.51 -1.11
CA TYR A 200 0.02 -8.31 -0.33
C TYR A 200 0.80 -7.28 -1.15
N ALA A 201 0.31 -6.04 -1.20
CA ALA A 201 0.81 -4.93 -2.00
C ALA A 201 1.54 -3.90 -1.12
N ALA A 202 2.83 -4.16 -0.83
CA ALA A 202 3.62 -3.35 0.08
C ALA A 202 4.22 -2.08 -0.55
N SER A 203 4.55 -2.12 -1.86
CA SER A 203 5.14 -0.99 -2.59
C SER A 203 5.04 -1.20 -4.11
N PRO A 204 4.30 -0.38 -4.83
CA PRO A 204 4.22 -0.52 -6.29
C PRO A 204 5.56 -0.23 -6.97
N GLN A 205 6.35 0.72 -6.44
CA GLN A 205 7.64 1.06 -7.01
C GLN A 205 8.66 -0.07 -6.84
N LEU A 206 8.77 -0.66 -5.65
CA LEU A 206 9.67 -1.80 -5.43
C LEU A 206 9.24 -3.03 -6.24
N PHE A 207 7.93 -3.24 -6.40
CA PHE A 207 7.41 -4.31 -7.24
C PHE A 207 7.74 -4.10 -8.72
N ALA A 208 7.65 -2.88 -9.22
CA ALA A 208 8.01 -2.54 -10.60
C ALA A 208 9.49 -2.80 -10.92
N LEU A 209 10.38 -2.71 -9.92
CA LEU A 209 11.81 -3.01 -10.07
C LEU A 209 12.12 -4.52 -10.15
N GLN A 210 11.15 -5.40 -9.86
CA GLN A 210 11.38 -6.83 -9.92
C GLN A 210 11.45 -7.37 -11.36
N PRO A 211 12.16 -8.48 -11.59
CA PRO A 211 12.17 -9.17 -12.88
C PRO A 211 10.73 -9.50 -13.35
N ALA A 212 10.50 -9.48 -14.66
CA ALA A 212 9.19 -9.75 -15.26
C ALA A 212 8.62 -11.10 -14.80
N GLU A 213 9.45 -12.14 -14.77
CA GLU A 213 9.08 -13.47 -14.27
C GLU A 213 8.53 -13.45 -12.83
N TYR A 214 9.14 -12.66 -11.94
CA TYR A 214 8.66 -12.53 -10.58
C TYR A 214 7.29 -11.84 -10.54
N ARG A 215 7.18 -10.73 -11.28
CA ARG A 215 5.93 -9.96 -11.35
C ARG A 215 4.78 -10.76 -11.91
N GLU A 216 5.02 -11.56 -12.95
CA GLU A 216 4.02 -12.46 -13.54
C GLU A 216 3.66 -13.63 -12.64
N ARG A 217 4.62 -14.16 -11.87
CA ARG A 217 4.34 -15.19 -10.86
C ARG A 217 3.43 -14.65 -9.75
N VAL A 218 3.67 -13.43 -9.29
CA VAL A 218 2.87 -12.79 -8.24
C VAL A 218 1.49 -12.40 -8.77
N LEU A 219 1.43 -11.77 -9.93
CA LEU A 219 0.22 -11.28 -10.58
C LEU A 219 0.28 -11.57 -12.08
N SER A 220 -0.11 -12.78 -12.48
CA SER A 220 -0.23 -13.13 -13.89
C SER A 220 -1.28 -12.27 -14.61
N PRO A 221 -1.30 -12.23 -15.95
CA PRO A 221 -2.37 -11.56 -16.69
C PRO A 221 -3.78 -12.06 -16.29
N GLY A 222 -3.95 -13.35 -16.05
CA GLY A 222 -5.20 -13.91 -15.57
C GLY A 222 -5.56 -13.47 -14.14
N ASP A 223 -4.57 -13.38 -13.24
CA ASP A 223 -4.79 -12.88 -11.90
C ASP A 223 -5.24 -11.40 -11.91
N ARG A 224 -4.64 -10.58 -12.78
CA ARG A 224 -5.02 -9.16 -12.96
C ARG A 224 -6.42 -9.00 -13.54
N ALA A 225 -6.78 -9.84 -14.50
CA ALA A 225 -8.10 -9.82 -15.12
C ALA A 225 -9.21 -10.17 -14.13
N ASP A 226 -8.97 -11.13 -13.24
CA ASP A 226 -9.92 -11.65 -12.25
C ASP A 226 -9.48 -11.28 -10.83
N SER A 227 -9.27 -9.97 -10.59
CA SER A 227 -8.83 -9.45 -9.29
C SER A 227 -9.80 -8.45 -8.69
N THR A 228 -9.66 -8.22 -7.39
CA THR A 228 -10.21 -7.07 -6.66
C THR A 228 -9.22 -6.63 -5.60
N VAL A 229 -9.49 -5.50 -4.93
CA VAL A 229 -8.63 -4.96 -3.87
C VAL A 229 -9.33 -4.88 -2.53
N ILE A 230 -8.57 -5.03 -1.45
CA ILE A 230 -8.99 -4.67 -0.09
C ILE A 230 -7.96 -3.69 0.45
N THR A 231 -8.40 -2.50 0.87
CA THR A 231 -7.47 -1.47 1.34
C THR A 231 -8.01 -0.67 2.50
N THR A 232 -7.12 -0.31 3.42
CA THR A 232 -7.39 0.67 4.49
C THR A 232 -7.40 2.12 4.01
N GLN A 233 -7.13 2.35 2.74
CA GLN A 233 -7.08 3.66 2.11
C GLN A 233 -8.31 3.92 1.24
N ALA A 234 -8.36 5.11 0.64
CA ALA A 234 -9.32 5.40 -0.40
C ALA A 234 -9.03 4.56 -1.66
N ARG A 235 -10.07 4.04 -2.28
CA ARG A 235 -9.99 3.20 -3.48
C ARG A 235 -9.19 3.84 -4.62
N ALA A 236 -9.33 5.15 -4.82
CA ALA A 236 -8.61 5.89 -5.85
C ALA A 236 -7.08 5.79 -5.71
N LEU A 237 -6.57 5.54 -4.50
CA LEU A 237 -5.13 5.41 -4.24
C LEU A 237 -4.57 4.03 -4.59
N MET A 238 -5.43 3.09 -4.98
CA MET A 238 -5.06 1.74 -5.43
C MET A 238 -4.86 1.64 -6.96
N GLY A 239 -4.66 2.77 -7.65
CA GLY A 239 -4.54 2.81 -9.11
C GLY A 239 -3.49 1.86 -9.70
N ASP A 240 -2.36 1.65 -9.02
CA ASP A 240 -1.33 0.70 -9.43
C ASP A 240 -1.75 -0.78 -9.32
N TRP A 241 -2.86 -1.07 -8.60
CA TRP A 241 -3.33 -2.41 -8.26
C TRP A 241 -4.75 -2.71 -8.77
N LEU A 242 -5.43 -1.72 -9.33
CA LEU A 242 -6.74 -1.87 -9.98
C LEU A 242 -6.56 -1.97 -11.49
N PHE A 243 -6.74 -3.15 -12.05
CA PHE A 243 -6.40 -3.44 -13.43
C PHE A 243 -7.55 -3.30 -14.43
N ASN A 244 -8.79 -3.20 -13.95
CA ASN A 244 -9.97 -2.95 -14.79
C ASN A 244 -11.13 -2.39 -13.96
N LYS A 245 -12.12 -1.80 -14.63
CA LYS A 245 -13.27 -1.18 -13.97
C LYS A 245 -14.20 -2.16 -13.30
N ILE A 246 -14.29 -3.38 -13.80
CA ILE A 246 -15.09 -4.44 -13.19
C ILE A 246 -14.48 -4.83 -11.84
N ALA A 247 -13.16 -4.96 -11.76
CA ALA A 247 -12.45 -5.21 -10.49
C ALA A 247 -12.72 -4.11 -9.45
N GLU A 248 -12.81 -2.85 -9.89
CA GLU A 248 -13.10 -1.70 -9.04
C GLU A 248 -14.47 -1.77 -8.37
N GLU A 249 -15.49 -2.35 -9.01
CA GLU A 249 -16.84 -2.48 -8.47
C GLU A 249 -16.89 -3.35 -7.20
N TYR A 250 -15.95 -4.30 -7.07
CA TYR A 250 -15.86 -5.22 -5.94
C TYR A 250 -14.82 -4.80 -4.89
N ALA A 251 -14.21 -3.64 -5.06
CA ALA A 251 -13.20 -3.17 -4.13
C ALA A 251 -13.78 -2.91 -2.74
N LEU A 252 -13.11 -3.42 -1.71
CA LEU A 252 -13.39 -3.11 -0.31
C LEU A 252 -12.38 -2.06 0.14
N SER A 253 -12.86 -0.84 0.38
CA SER A 253 -12.03 0.30 0.71
C SER A 253 -12.63 1.13 1.83
N ALA A 254 -11.79 1.83 2.58
CA ALA A 254 -12.24 2.62 3.72
C ALA A 254 -13.13 3.81 3.33
N ASP A 255 -13.20 4.17 2.05
CA ASP A 255 -14.04 5.23 1.49
C ASP A 255 -15.33 4.73 0.81
N TRP A 256 -15.78 3.50 1.11
CA TRP A 256 -16.91 2.85 0.44
C TRP A 256 -18.19 3.71 0.34
N ASP A 257 -18.43 4.59 1.33
CA ASP A 257 -19.59 5.49 1.40
C ASP A 257 -19.23 6.97 1.14
N ASN A 258 -18.00 7.26 0.70
CA ASN A 258 -17.50 8.61 0.43
C ASN A 258 -17.65 9.59 1.60
N ARG A 259 -17.46 9.14 2.84
CA ARG A 259 -17.64 9.95 4.04
C ARG A 259 -16.38 10.00 4.90
N TRP A 260 -16.17 11.16 5.53
CA TRP A 260 -15.23 11.28 6.64
C TRP A 260 -15.80 10.60 7.88
N ARG A 261 -15.01 9.70 8.50
CA ARG A 261 -15.41 9.07 9.75
C ARG A 261 -15.26 10.03 10.93
N LYS A 262 -16.10 9.87 11.93
CA LYS A 262 -15.93 10.51 13.24
C LYS A 262 -14.99 9.66 14.10
N GLY A 263 -14.43 10.23 15.17
CA GLY A 263 -13.65 9.47 16.15
C GLY A 263 -14.49 8.38 16.82
N GLY A 264 -13.86 7.31 17.26
CA GLY A 264 -14.50 6.18 17.91
C GLY A 264 -13.48 5.13 18.33
N ARG A 265 -13.93 3.98 18.79
CA ARG A 265 -13.04 2.85 19.11
C ARG A 265 -12.53 2.24 17.79
N LEU A 266 -11.32 1.68 17.87
CA LEU A 266 -10.65 1.08 16.71
C LEU A 266 -11.53 0.03 16.00
N ASP A 267 -12.09 -0.91 16.76
CA ASP A 267 -12.93 -1.98 16.25
C ASP A 267 -14.21 -1.44 15.56
N GLU A 268 -14.81 -0.40 16.13
CA GLU A 268 -15.97 0.29 15.56
C GLU A 268 -15.61 0.99 14.25
N LEU A 269 -14.46 1.66 14.20
CA LEU A 269 -14.01 2.37 13.01
C LEU A 269 -13.69 1.43 11.84
N VAL A 270 -13.02 0.31 12.13
CA VAL A 270 -12.72 -0.72 11.12
C VAL A 270 -14.00 -1.38 10.62
N ASP A 271 -14.97 -1.62 11.51
CA ASP A 271 -16.26 -2.17 11.11
C ASP A 271 -17.11 -1.18 10.31
N GLU A 272 -17.15 0.09 10.72
CA GLU A 272 -17.84 1.17 10.00
C GLU A 272 -17.21 1.42 8.61
N ALA A 273 -15.89 1.19 8.47
CA ALA A 273 -15.20 1.24 7.21
C ALA A 273 -15.43 0.00 6.31
N HIS A 274 -16.26 -0.95 6.72
CA HIS A 274 -16.51 -2.22 6.04
C HIS A 274 -15.24 -3.06 5.83
N LEU A 275 -14.28 -2.94 6.74
CA LEU A 275 -13.01 -3.67 6.70
C LEU A 275 -12.85 -4.69 7.82
N SER A 276 -13.88 -4.91 8.67
CA SER A 276 -13.83 -6.00 9.65
C SER A 276 -13.98 -7.37 8.97
N PRO A 277 -13.57 -8.47 9.63
CA PRO A 277 -13.60 -9.82 9.03
C PRO A 277 -14.96 -10.22 8.44
N ARG A 278 -16.05 -9.79 9.06
CA ARG A 278 -17.42 -10.08 8.56
C ARG A 278 -17.69 -9.42 7.22
N TRP A 279 -17.30 -8.15 7.05
CA TRP A 279 -17.49 -7.41 5.82
C TRP A 279 -16.58 -7.92 4.70
N VAL A 280 -15.33 -8.22 5.04
CA VAL A 280 -14.36 -8.84 4.13
C VAL A 280 -14.89 -10.18 3.63
N ARG A 281 -15.40 -11.02 4.53
CA ARG A 281 -16.02 -12.31 4.16
C ARG A 281 -17.19 -12.10 3.21
N GLN A 282 -18.16 -11.24 3.57
CA GLN A 282 -19.33 -10.99 2.76
C GLN A 282 -18.97 -10.44 1.35
N GLY A 283 -18.04 -9.51 1.27
CA GLY A 283 -17.57 -8.96 -0.01
C GLY A 283 -16.92 -10.01 -0.88
N LEU A 284 -16.08 -10.88 -0.31
CA LEU A 284 -15.40 -11.94 -1.05
C LEU A 284 -16.35 -13.08 -1.45
N GLU A 285 -17.34 -13.43 -0.63
CA GLU A 285 -18.40 -14.36 -1.01
C GLU A 285 -19.19 -13.83 -2.22
N THR A 286 -19.49 -12.54 -2.24
CA THR A 286 -20.14 -11.88 -3.38
C THR A 286 -19.25 -11.88 -4.61
N PHE A 287 -17.98 -11.49 -4.47
CA PHE A 287 -17.00 -11.50 -5.54
C PHE A 287 -16.84 -12.89 -6.17
N ALA A 288 -16.80 -13.94 -5.34
CA ALA A 288 -16.73 -15.33 -5.83
C ALA A 288 -18.01 -15.79 -6.52
N ARG A 289 -19.18 -15.49 -5.94
CA ARG A 289 -20.48 -15.89 -6.48
C ARG A 289 -20.73 -15.29 -7.87
N GLU A 290 -20.36 -14.03 -8.05
CA GLU A 290 -20.58 -13.27 -9.28
C GLU A 290 -19.43 -13.40 -10.29
N ARG A 291 -18.46 -14.28 -10.02
CA ARG A 291 -17.32 -14.51 -10.90
C ARG A 291 -17.69 -14.88 -12.34
N PRO A 292 -18.64 -15.79 -12.61
CA PRO A 292 -19.01 -16.12 -13.99
C PRO A 292 -19.54 -14.91 -14.78
N GLU A 293 -20.39 -14.10 -14.16
CA GLU A 293 -20.95 -12.90 -14.76
C GLU A 293 -19.88 -11.83 -14.99
N ARG A 294 -18.98 -11.64 -14.02
CA ARG A 294 -17.86 -10.72 -14.09
C ARG A 294 -16.92 -11.08 -15.24
N LEU A 295 -16.57 -12.34 -15.39
CA LEU A 295 -15.71 -12.80 -16.49
C LEU A 295 -16.39 -12.69 -17.84
N ALA A 296 -17.69 -12.93 -17.93
CA ALA A 296 -18.47 -12.73 -19.15
C ALA A 296 -18.53 -11.24 -19.56
N ARG A 297 -18.68 -10.34 -18.61
CA ARG A 297 -18.60 -8.88 -18.88
C ARG A 297 -17.23 -8.48 -19.39
N LEU A 298 -16.16 -8.96 -18.77
CA LEU A 298 -14.79 -8.69 -19.20
C LEU A 298 -14.53 -9.21 -20.62
N GLN A 299 -15.00 -10.42 -20.94
CA GLN A 299 -14.89 -10.98 -22.27
C GLN A 299 -15.63 -10.11 -23.30
N LYS A 300 -16.84 -9.66 -22.97
CA LYS A 300 -17.61 -8.77 -23.84
C LYS A 300 -16.88 -7.46 -24.11
N GLU A 301 -16.31 -6.80 -23.07
CA GLU A 301 -15.52 -5.56 -23.24
C GLU A 301 -14.31 -5.78 -24.19
N LEU A 302 -13.66 -6.95 -24.08
CA LEU A 302 -12.55 -7.31 -24.99
C LEU A 302 -13.03 -7.56 -26.43
N ASP A 303 -14.18 -8.18 -26.60
CA ASP A 303 -14.74 -8.43 -27.93
C ASP A 303 -15.23 -7.12 -28.59
N ASP A 304 -15.87 -6.24 -27.84
CA ASP A 304 -16.28 -4.92 -28.28
C ASP A 304 -15.06 -4.05 -28.67
N ALA A 305 -13.90 -4.21 -28.00
CA ALA A 305 -12.67 -3.49 -28.34
C ALA A 305 -11.96 -4.05 -29.60
N ARG A 306 -12.32 -5.23 -30.08
CA ARG A 306 -11.76 -5.87 -31.30
C ARG A 306 -12.56 -5.59 -32.56
N GLY A 307 -13.83 -5.20 -32.41
CA GLY A 307 -14.75 -4.87 -33.53
C GLY A 307 -14.64 -3.44 -33.94
#